data_abb27252618820bc8e45421684c7e473
#
_entry.id   abb27252618820bc8e45421684c7e473
#
_cell.length_a   1.000
_cell.length_b   1.000
_cell.length_c   1.000
_cell.angle_alpha   90.00
_cell.angle_beta   90.00
_cell.angle_gamma   90.00
#
_symmetry.space_group_name_H-M   'P 1'
#
loop_
_entity.id
_entity.type
_entity.pdbx_description
1 polymer ?
#
loop_
_entity_poly.entity_id
_entity_poly.type
_entity_poly.pdbx_seq_one_letter_code
_entity_poly.pdbx_strand_id
1 'polypeptide(L)'
;MKKFIMKTALVAVFGLSIASCRSYYYQVYDVSSNNTKMQDNSLVYENEDCKVLYNLWSNNGKLRFAILNKTDKDIFVNMGQSFYVVNGQAIDYYQGRTYSSQSFDELTFVGSSANGNASAKGFWGDGIYYEDASAFVSAKGFKTVRAVANSVTSKEKEIICIPAKCYKVFSYYQVNPEFIRTCDKSKDYPSTTYQVATYTQSSTPMSFRNRIAYGFTKNEVADKHIDNDFWISGITNYSQKAATENYKDKTECYGIKSSEKGKRFKIGTPSKFYKLYMDEGAGGYGTYSK
;
A
#
# COMPACT_ATOMS: atom_id res chain seq x y z
N MET A 1 -42.96 -27.33 35.15
CA MET A 1 -41.63 -27.57 34.55
C MET A 1 -41.42 -26.90 33.21
N LYS A 2 -42.37 -26.86 32.26
CA LYS A 2 -42.18 -26.22 30.93
C LYS A 2 -41.88 -24.70 30.94
N LYS A 3 -42.42 -23.95 31.92
CA LYS A 3 -42.17 -22.49 32.02
C LYS A 3 -40.79 -22.11 32.58
N PHE A 4 -40.13 -23.03 33.27
CA PHE A 4 -38.77 -22.78 33.82
C PHE A 4 -37.68 -23.00 32.77
N ILE A 5 -37.88 -23.96 31.90
CA ILE A 5 -36.92 -24.28 30.78
C ILE A 5 -36.89 -23.14 29.76
N MET A 6 -38.04 -22.47 29.52
CA MET A 6 -38.13 -21.38 28.53
C MET A 6 -37.43 -20.09 29.01
N LYS A 7 -37.35 -19.84 30.32
CA LYS A 7 -36.63 -18.67 30.87
C LYS A 7 -35.11 -18.87 30.87
N THR A 8 -34.64 -20.09 31.07
CA THR A 8 -33.19 -20.42 31.05
C THR A 8 -32.63 -20.42 29.62
N ALA A 9 -33.44 -20.82 28.63
CA ALA A 9 -33.01 -20.74 27.22
C ALA A 9 -32.88 -19.28 26.71
N LEU A 10 -33.73 -18.36 27.20
CA LEU A 10 -33.68 -16.95 26.80
C LEU A 10 -32.45 -16.22 27.36
N VAL A 11 -31.98 -16.59 28.54
CA VAL A 11 -30.76 -16.01 29.16
C VAL A 11 -29.50 -16.53 28.46
N ALA A 12 -29.50 -17.78 27.99
CA ALA A 12 -28.37 -18.35 27.27
C ALA A 12 -28.17 -17.74 25.87
N VAL A 13 -29.24 -17.31 25.18
CA VAL A 13 -29.18 -16.66 23.88
C VAL A 13 -28.67 -15.19 23.98
N PHE A 14 -28.98 -14.52 25.10
CA PHE A 14 -28.47 -13.14 25.32
C PHE A 14 -27.00 -13.07 25.73
N GLY A 15 -26.43 -14.17 26.23
CA GLY A 15 -25.00 -14.24 26.62
C GLY A 15 -24.01 -14.40 25.45
N LEU A 16 -24.49 -14.74 24.25
CA LEU A 16 -23.64 -15.04 23.10
C LEU A 16 -23.45 -13.87 22.13
N SER A 17 -24.08 -12.72 22.38
CA SER A 17 -23.97 -11.55 21.49
C SER A 17 -22.99 -10.48 21.97
N ILE A 18 -21.99 -10.83 22.81
CA ILE A 18 -20.84 -9.97 23.00
C ILE A 18 -19.92 -10.19 21.79
N ALA A 19 -20.37 -9.70 20.63
CA ALA A 19 -19.49 -9.53 19.50
C ALA A 19 -18.39 -8.56 19.97
N SER A 20 -17.19 -9.08 20.22
CA SER A 20 -16.03 -8.29 20.55
C SER A 20 -15.84 -7.25 19.43
N CYS A 21 -16.24 -6.01 19.69
CA CYS A 21 -15.94 -4.90 18.80
C CYS A 21 -14.44 -4.71 18.79
N ARG A 22 -13.74 -5.35 17.84
CA ARG A 22 -12.31 -5.16 17.66
C ARG A 22 -12.08 -3.72 17.20
N SER A 23 -11.29 -2.97 17.95
CA SER A 23 -10.89 -1.62 17.61
C SER A 23 -9.65 -1.66 16.72
N TYR A 24 -9.69 -0.92 15.63
CA TYR A 24 -8.55 -0.77 14.72
C TYR A 24 -7.78 0.49 15.05
N TYR A 25 -6.46 0.40 14.90
CA TYR A 25 -5.50 1.46 15.13
C TYR A 25 -4.53 1.55 13.97
N TYR A 26 -3.93 2.71 13.81
CA TYR A 26 -2.93 2.97 12.79
C TYR A 26 -1.68 3.55 13.43
N GLN A 27 -0.56 2.88 13.28
CA GLN A 27 0.73 3.48 13.54
C GLN A 27 1.20 4.13 12.25
N VAL A 28 1.32 5.45 12.28
CA VAL A 28 1.71 6.28 11.13
C VAL A 28 3.14 6.71 11.28
N TYR A 29 3.90 6.56 10.21
CA TYR A 29 5.30 6.89 10.11
C TYR A 29 5.45 8.11 9.21
N ASP A 30 6.02 9.19 9.76
CA ASP A 30 6.43 10.36 9.00
C ASP A 30 7.79 10.08 8.35
N VAL A 31 7.92 10.42 7.08
CA VAL A 31 9.15 10.21 6.29
C VAL A 31 9.68 11.56 5.84
N SER A 32 10.97 11.77 6.09
CA SER A 32 11.72 12.93 5.62
C SER A 32 12.79 12.54 4.62
N SER A 33 13.23 13.51 3.81
CA SER A 33 14.27 13.35 2.79
C SER A 33 15.01 14.67 2.62
N ASN A 34 16.29 14.61 2.26
CA ASN A 34 17.09 15.80 1.97
C ASN A 34 16.97 16.27 0.53
N ASN A 35 16.61 15.37 -0.38
CA ASN A 35 16.69 15.63 -1.82
C ASN A 35 15.36 15.45 -2.54
N THR A 36 14.26 15.26 -1.81
CA THR A 36 12.91 15.31 -2.37
C THR A 36 12.10 16.44 -1.74
N LYS A 37 11.14 16.99 -2.49
CA LYS A 37 10.23 18.05 -2.04
C LYS A 37 8.79 17.64 -2.26
N MET A 38 7.89 18.08 -1.37
CA MET A 38 6.45 17.93 -1.58
C MET A 38 6.01 18.85 -2.71
N GLN A 39 5.43 18.27 -3.76
CA GLN A 39 4.83 18.97 -4.88
C GLN A 39 3.63 18.17 -5.37
N ASP A 40 2.49 18.82 -5.57
CA ASP A 40 1.29 18.27 -6.21
C ASP A 40 0.91 16.86 -5.71
N ASN A 41 0.85 16.70 -4.37
CA ASN A 41 0.52 15.43 -3.72
C ASN A 41 1.50 14.27 -3.99
N SER A 42 2.79 14.59 -4.21
CA SER A 42 3.88 13.63 -4.37
C SER A 42 5.15 14.14 -3.67
N LEU A 43 6.05 13.22 -3.28
CA LEU A 43 7.43 13.57 -3.00
C LEU A 43 8.19 13.54 -4.32
N VAL A 44 8.81 14.65 -4.69
CA VAL A 44 9.43 14.84 -6.00
C VAL A 44 10.92 15.05 -5.88
N TYR A 45 11.67 14.27 -6.63
CA TYR A 45 13.06 14.52 -7.01
C TYR A 45 13.11 14.91 -8.48
N GLU A 46 13.92 15.86 -8.84
CA GLU A 46 14.07 16.29 -10.23
C GLU A 46 15.52 16.63 -10.53
N ASN A 47 16.02 16.16 -11.69
CA ASN A 47 17.29 16.56 -12.28
C ASN A 47 17.07 16.99 -13.75
N GLU A 48 18.16 17.16 -14.51
CA GLU A 48 18.08 17.59 -15.91
C GLU A 48 17.34 16.59 -16.80
N ASP A 49 17.50 15.30 -16.57
CA ASP A 49 17.02 14.22 -17.42
C ASP A 49 15.62 13.73 -17.04
N CYS A 50 15.33 13.67 -15.76
CA CYS A 50 14.09 13.03 -15.28
C CYS A 50 13.53 13.67 -14.02
N LYS A 51 12.25 13.34 -13.79
CA LYS A 51 11.53 13.66 -12.56
C LYS A 51 11.07 12.35 -11.93
N VAL A 52 11.34 12.15 -10.64
CA VAL A 52 10.91 10.97 -9.87
C VAL A 52 9.86 11.38 -8.86
N LEU A 53 8.71 10.70 -8.89
CA LEU A 53 7.59 10.97 -8.02
C LEU A 53 7.36 9.78 -7.10
N TYR A 54 7.26 10.02 -5.80
CA TYR A 54 6.97 9.02 -4.78
C TYR A 54 5.64 9.30 -4.10
N ASN A 55 4.92 8.23 -3.78
CA ASN A 55 3.81 8.28 -2.84
C ASN A 55 3.91 7.05 -1.93
N LEU A 56 4.24 7.27 -0.67
CA LEU A 56 4.46 6.20 0.31
C LEU A 56 3.18 5.83 1.06
N TRP A 57 2.08 6.58 0.89
CA TRP A 57 0.86 6.36 1.64
C TRP A 57 0.21 5.01 1.30
N SER A 58 0.50 4.03 2.12
CA SER A 58 -0.08 2.68 2.03
C SER A 58 0.15 1.91 3.33
N ASN A 59 -0.54 0.80 3.49
CA ASN A 59 -0.24 -0.14 4.57
C ASN A 59 1.14 -0.76 4.35
N ASN A 60 1.99 -0.71 5.37
CA ASN A 60 3.41 -1.11 5.37
C ASN A 60 4.32 -0.32 4.40
N GLY A 61 3.87 0.80 3.85
CA GLY A 61 4.69 1.68 3.00
C GLY A 61 5.17 1.02 1.72
N LYS A 62 4.35 0.97 0.67
CA LYS A 62 4.83 0.49 -0.63
C LYS A 62 5.81 1.51 -1.21
N LEU A 63 7.04 1.10 -1.49
CA LEU A 63 8.00 1.90 -2.24
C LEU A 63 7.61 1.88 -3.72
N ARG A 64 6.63 2.70 -4.06
CA ARG A 64 6.18 2.90 -5.42
C ARG A 64 6.65 4.26 -5.90
N PHE A 65 7.22 4.30 -7.10
CA PHE A 65 7.69 5.54 -7.71
C PHE A 65 7.45 5.53 -9.20
N ALA A 66 7.32 6.73 -9.78
CA ALA A 66 7.29 6.92 -11.21
C ALA A 66 8.52 7.69 -11.64
N ILE A 67 9.12 7.30 -12.76
CA ILE A 67 10.18 8.05 -13.42
C ILE A 67 9.60 8.65 -14.70
N LEU A 68 9.57 9.97 -14.78
CA LEU A 68 9.20 10.74 -15.96
C LEU A 68 10.49 11.14 -16.70
N ASN A 69 10.64 10.70 -17.92
CA ASN A 69 11.71 11.12 -18.82
C ASN A 69 11.40 12.52 -19.38
N LYS A 70 12.21 13.52 -19.05
CA LYS A 70 12.05 14.91 -19.51
C LYS A 70 12.71 15.17 -20.85
N THR A 71 13.57 14.25 -21.31
CA THR A 71 14.41 14.44 -22.49
C THR A 71 13.69 14.04 -23.79
N ASP A 72 14.31 14.36 -24.91
CA ASP A 72 13.87 13.95 -26.26
C ASP A 72 14.51 12.62 -26.71
N LYS A 73 15.19 11.91 -25.79
CA LYS A 73 15.82 10.60 -26.00
C LYS A 73 15.24 9.59 -25.03
N ASP A 74 15.28 8.32 -25.41
CA ASP A 74 14.90 7.24 -24.51
C ASP A 74 15.87 7.14 -23.33
N ILE A 75 15.34 6.90 -22.12
CA ILE A 75 16.10 6.55 -20.93
C ILE A 75 16.01 5.04 -20.71
N PHE A 76 17.15 4.42 -20.45
CA PHE A 76 17.25 3.00 -20.11
C PHE A 76 17.61 2.87 -18.62
N VAL A 77 16.65 2.41 -17.81
CA VAL A 77 16.85 2.12 -16.39
C VAL A 77 17.46 0.73 -16.28
N ASN A 78 18.63 0.62 -15.65
CA ASN A 78 19.32 -0.65 -15.42
C ASN A 78 18.95 -1.16 -14.02
N MET A 79 18.03 -2.12 -13.95
CA MET A 79 17.55 -2.70 -12.69
C MET A 79 18.60 -3.61 -12.03
N GLY A 80 19.53 -4.18 -12.83
CA GLY A 80 20.66 -4.97 -12.32
C GLY A 80 21.71 -4.13 -11.58
N GLN A 81 21.72 -2.81 -11.82
CA GLN A 81 22.59 -1.85 -11.14
C GLN A 81 21.80 -0.92 -10.21
N SER A 82 20.52 -1.22 -9.98
CA SER A 82 19.63 -0.43 -9.13
C SER A 82 19.30 -1.20 -7.85
N PHE A 83 19.23 -0.46 -6.74
CA PHE A 83 19.09 -1.07 -5.42
C PHE A 83 18.06 -0.33 -4.57
N TYR A 84 17.28 -1.09 -3.82
CA TYR A 84 16.63 -0.61 -2.61
C TYR A 84 17.58 -0.83 -1.43
N VAL A 85 17.93 0.23 -0.73
CA VAL A 85 18.82 0.13 0.43
C VAL A 85 18.02 0.43 1.69
N VAL A 86 18.10 -0.43 2.70
CA VAL A 86 17.45 -0.24 4.00
C VAL A 86 18.48 -0.47 5.11
N ASN A 87 18.63 0.51 6.00
CA ASN A 87 19.60 0.49 7.10
C ASN A 87 21.01 0.05 6.65
N GLY A 88 21.44 0.49 5.46
CA GLY A 88 22.75 0.16 4.89
C GLY A 88 22.80 -1.17 4.11
N GLN A 89 21.78 -2.01 4.18
CA GLN A 89 21.69 -3.24 3.40
C GLN A 89 21.11 -2.96 2.01
N ALA A 90 21.87 -3.27 0.95
CA ALA A 90 21.40 -3.18 -0.42
C ALA A 90 20.61 -4.43 -0.81
N ILE A 91 19.47 -4.23 -1.47
CA ILE A 91 18.58 -5.27 -1.98
C ILE A 91 18.38 -5.01 -3.47
N ASP A 92 18.67 -6.02 -4.29
CA ASP A 92 18.64 -5.90 -5.75
C ASP A 92 17.20 -5.71 -6.25
N TYR A 93 16.99 -4.77 -7.19
CA TYR A 93 15.74 -4.66 -7.91
C TYR A 93 15.54 -5.80 -8.88
N TYR A 94 16.59 -6.14 -9.64
CA TYR A 94 16.55 -7.27 -10.56
C TYR A 94 16.93 -8.57 -9.84
N GLN A 95 16.05 -9.55 -9.88
CA GLN A 95 16.24 -10.87 -9.24
C GLN A 95 16.05 -12.03 -10.22
N GLY A 96 15.90 -11.74 -11.51
CA GLY A 96 15.68 -12.75 -12.54
C GLY A 96 14.34 -13.48 -12.41
N ARG A 97 13.33 -12.82 -11.83
CA ARG A 97 12.01 -13.41 -11.53
C ARG A 97 11.27 -13.77 -12.81
N THR A 98 10.52 -14.85 -12.69
CA THR A 98 9.56 -15.26 -13.73
C THR A 98 8.16 -15.09 -13.16
N TYR A 99 7.31 -14.34 -13.86
CA TYR A 99 5.92 -14.12 -13.49
C TYR A 99 5.04 -15.00 -14.37
N SER A 100 4.15 -15.77 -13.75
CA SER A 100 3.10 -16.50 -14.46
C SER A 100 1.74 -15.92 -14.06
N SER A 101 0.98 -15.47 -15.05
CA SER A 101 -0.43 -15.11 -14.86
C SER A 101 -1.29 -16.18 -15.50
N GLN A 102 -2.27 -16.67 -14.76
CA GLN A 102 -3.30 -17.58 -15.26
C GLN A 102 -4.58 -16.76 -15.43
N SER A 103 -5.08 -16.69 -16.68
CA SER A 103 -6.42 -16.20 -16.95
C SER A 103 -7.34 -17.37 -17.20
N PHE A 104 -8.49 -17.37 -16.57
CA PHE A 104 -9.53 -18.35 -16.79
C PHE A 104 -10.57 -17.74 -17.73
N ASP A 105 -10.66 -18.25 -18.95
CA ASP A 105 -11.52 -17.71 -20.01
C ASP A 105 -12.93 -18.25 -19.92
N GLU A 106 -13.51 -18.74 -18.94
CA GLU A 106 -14.95 -18.92 -18.79
C GLU A 106 -15.34 -19.37 -17.38
N LEU A 107 -15.87 -18.43 -16.60
CA LEU A 107 -16.66 -18.72 -15.42
C LEU A 107 -18.12 -18.39 -15.73
N THR A 108 -18.88 -19.37 -16.18
CA THR A 108 -20.33 -19.24 -16.28
C THR A 108 -20.93 -19.41 -14.89
N PHE A 109 -21.29 -18.31 -14.23
CA PHE A 109 -22.04 -18.35 -12.98
C PHE A 109 -23.53 -18.43 -13.28
N VAL A 110 -24.15 -19.53 -12.92
CA VAL A 110 -25.60 -19.63 -12.85
C VAL A 110 -26.01 -19.52 -11.39
N GLY A 111 -26.49 -18.33 -11.01
CA GLY A 111 -27.19 -18.11 -9.73
C GLY A 111 -26.56 -17.05 -8.83
N SER A 112 -27.19 -15.88 -8.87
CA SER A 112 -27.39 -14.81 -7.88
C SER A 112 -26.22 -14.25 -7.09
N SER A 113 -26.04 -12.96 -7.35
CA SER A 113 -25.35 -11.90 -6.60
C SER A 113 -23.85 -12.04 -6.41
N ALA A 114 -23.12 -11.50 -7.39
CA ALA A 114 -21.76 -11.05 -7.21
C ALA A 114 -21.77 -9.63 -6.64
N ASN A 115 -21.32 -9.44 -5.40
CA ASN A 115 -20.93 -8.11 -4.92
C ASN A 115 -19.44 -7.93 -5.22
N GLY A 116 -19.14 -7.38 -6.38
CA GLY A 116 -17.81 -6.96 -6.74
C GLY A 116 -17.65 -5.46 -6.45
N ASN A 117 -16.78 -5.10 -5.51
CA ASN A 117 -16.29 -3.73 -5.41
C ASN A 117 -14.96 -3.66 -6.17
N ALA A 118 -15.04 -3.28 -7.44
CA ALA A 118 -13.88 -2.86 -8.20
C ALA A 118 -13.85 -1.32 -8.19
N SER A 119 -12.92 -0.72 -7.49
CA SER A 119 -12.66 0.72 -7.59
C SER A 119 -11.38 0.92 -8.39
N ALA A 120 -11.56 1.28 -9.65
CA ALA A 120 -10.49 1.71 -10.53
C ALA A 120 -10.34 3.24 -10.41
N LYS A 121 -9.18 3.72 -9.96
CA LYS A 121 -8.80 5.13 -10.07
C LYS A 121 -7.48 5.23 -10.81
N GLY A 122 -7.54 5.77 -12.02
CA GLY A 122 -6.41 5.94 -12.90
C GLY A 122 -5.47 7.07 -12.47
N PHE A 123 -4.28 7.05 -13.04
CA PHE A 123 -3.28 8.10 -12.92
C PHE A 123 -3.68 9.31 -13.78
N TRP A 124 -3.87 10.46 -13.15
CA TRP A 124 -4.06 11.74 -13.84
C TRP A 124 -3.38 12.87 -13.06
N GLY A 125 -2.65 13.70 -13.78
CA GLY A 125 -1.90 14.81 -13.21
C GLY A 125 -0.60 14.36 -12.53
N ASP A 126 -0.05 15.21 -11.69
CA ASP A 126 1.26 15.03 -11.06
C ASP A 126 1.26 14.07 -9.84
N GLY A 127 0.20 13.29 -9.64
CA GLY A 127 0.05 12.36 -8.51
C GLY A 127 -0.03 10.89 -8.93
N ILE A 128 0.42 10.00 -8.03
CA ILE A 128 0.29 8.54 -8.19
C ILE A 128 -0.91 8.07 -7.38
N TYR A 129 -1.93 7.54 -8.04
CA TYR A 129 -3.10 6.94 -7.42
C TYR A 129 -2.99 5.42 -7.41
N TYR A 130 -3.48 4.79 -6.35
CA TYR A 130 -3.41 3.35 -6.16
C TYR A 130 -4.75 2.71 -6.35
N GLU A 131 -4.76 1.60 -7.10
CA GLU A 131 -5.83 0.62 -7.07
C GLU A 131 -5.39 -0.57 -6.20
N ASP A 132 -6.14 -0.84 -5.14
CA ASP A 132 -6.18 -2.17 -4.54
C ASP A 132 -7.45 -2.84 -5.07
N ALA A 133 -7.32 -3.61 -6.14
CA ALA A 133 -8.37 -4.50 -6.59
C ALA A 133 -8.32 -5.78 -5.75
N SER A 134 -9.11 -5.85 -4.68
CA SER A 134 -9.43 -7.09 -3.99
C SER A 134 -10.80 -7.53 -4.45
N ALA A 135 -10.86 -8.45 -5.43
CA ALA A 135 -12.09 -9.12 -5.79
C ALA A 135 -12.35 -10.26 -4.80
N PHE A 136 -13.34 -10.09 -3.93
CA PHE A 136 -13.92 -11.19 -3.17
C PHE A 136 -15.04 -11.82 -3.99
N VAL A 137 -14.82 -13.02 -4.51
CA VAL A 137 -15.87 -13.83 -5.12
C VAL A 137 -16.35 -14.84 -4.08
N SER A 138 -17.58 -14.65 -3.56
CA SER A 138 -18.29 -15.64 -2.77
C SER A 138 -19.22 -16.42 -3.69
N ALA A 139 -18.86 -17.65 -4.04
CA ALA A 139 -19.69 -18.53 -4.86
C ALA A 139 -20.43 -19.55 -3.98
N LYS A 140 -21.75 -19.54 -4.00
CA LYS A 140 -22.58 -20.64 -3.54
C LYS A 140 -23.17 -21.37 -4.76
N GLY A 141 -22.72 -22.61 -4.97
CA GLY A 141 -23.28 -23.55 -5.95
C GLY A 141 -22.41 -23.76 -7.18
N PHE A 142 -21.62 -24.84 -7.18
CA PHE A 142 -20.82 -25.27 -8.34
C PHE A 142 -21.60 -26.24 -9.22
N LYS A 143 -21.76 -25.93 -10.51
CA LYS A 143 -21.87 -26.93 -11.57
C LYS A 143 -20.53 -26.95 -12.30
N THR A 144 -20.11 -28.13 -12.66
CA THR A 144 -18.82 -28.47 -13.31
C THR A 144 -18.47 -27.48 -14.42
N VAL A 145 -17.40 -26.73 -14.23
CA VAL A 145 -16.85 -25.80 -15.21
C VAL A 145 -15.58 -26.44 -15.79
N ARG A 146 -15.53 -26.57 -17.11
CA ARG A 146 -14.25 -26.78 -17.81
C ARG A 146 -13.54 -25.45 -17.88
N ALA A 147 -12.56 -25.25 -17.00
CA ALA A 147 -11.68 -24.11 -17.07
C ALA A 147 -10.58 -24.39 -18.11
N VAL A 148 -10.54 -23.59 -19.17
CA VAL A 148 -9.36 -23.50 -20.03
C VAL A 148 -8.47 -22.43 -19.42
N ALA A 149 -7.37 -22.86 -18.82
CA ALA A 149 -6.39 -21.95 -18.26
C ALA A 149 -5.38 -21.56 -19.35
N ASN A 150 -5.38 -20.29 -19.74
CA ASN A 150 -4.30 -19.70 -20.52
C ASN A 150 -3.25 -19.14 -19.55
N SER A 151 -2.05 -19.68 -19.58
CA SER A 151 -0.95 -19.17 -18.77
C SER A 151 -0.01 -18.32 -19.64
N VAL A 152 0.20 -17.08 -19.23
CA VAL A 152 1.22 -16.21 -19.83
C VAL A 152 2.38 -16.13 -18.86
N THR A 153 3.55 -16.55 -19.32
CA THR A 153 4.79 -16.47 -18.56
C THR A 153 5.63 -15.31 -19.08
N SER A 154 5.97 -14.36 -18.21
CA SER A 154 6.86 -13.24 -18.54
C SER A 154 8.08 -13.26 -17.63
N LYS A 155 9.24 -12.95 -18.20
CA LYS A 155 10.49 -12.79 -17.43
C LYS A 155 10.65 -11.33 -17.01
N GLU A 156 11.22 -11.14 -15.82
CA GLU A 156 11.65 -9.84 -15.36
C GLU A 156 12.66 -9.23 -16.35
N LYS A 157 12.54 -7.94 -16.58
CA LYS A 157 13.46 -7.21 -17.46
C LYS A 157 14.53 -6.53 -16.63
N GLU A 158 15.81 -6.84 -16.92
CA GLU A 158 16.94 -6.18 -16.29
C GLU A 158 17.07 -4.72 -16.74
N ILE A 159 16.84 -4.46 -18.03
CA ILE A 159 16.88 -3.12 -18.59
C ILE A 159 15.47 -2.70 -19.03
N ILE A 160 15.03 -1.56 -18.53
CA ILE A 160 13.70 -1.01 -18.75
C ILE A 160 13.84 0.29 -19.52
N CYS A 161 13.26 0.34 -20.72
CA CYS A 161 13.18 1.57 -21.54
C CYS A 161 12.01 2.46 -21.07
N ILE A 162 12.30 3.75 -20.93
CA ILE A 162 11.31 4.82 -20.75
C ILE A 162 11.43 5.76 -21.97
N PRO A 163 10.52 5.71 -22.92
CA PRO A 163 10.58 6.55 -24.12
C PRO A 163 10.64 8.04 -23.79
N ALA A 164 11.12 8.82 -24.74
CA ALA A 164 11.17 10.28 -24.65
C ALA A 164 9.81 10.86 -24.22
N LYS A 165 9.81 11.80 -23.26
CA LYS A 165 8.61 12.46 -22.70
C LYS A 165 7.57 11.53 -22.07
N CYS A 166 7.90 10.25 -21.86
CA CYS A 166 7.02 9.27 -21.23
C CYS A 166 7.41 9.02 -19.77
N TYR A 167 6.53 8.36 -19.04
CA TYR A 167 6.84 7.91 -17.67
C TYR A 167 6.63 6.40 -17.52
N LYS A 168 7.25 5.84 -16.47
CA LYS A 168 7.02 4.46 -16.05
C LYS A 168 6.93 4.36 -14.54
N VAL A 169 5.99 3.53 -14.07
CA VAL A 169 5.76 3.27 -12.64
C VAL A 169 6.48 1.99 -12.23
N PHE A 170 7.13 2.02 -11.07
CA PHE A 170 7.84 0.92 -10.44
C PHE A 170 7.24 0.64 -9.06
N SER A 171 7.07 -0.64 -8.71
CA SER A 171 6.54 -1.03 -7.41
C SER A 171 7.09 -2.42 -7.05
N TYR A 172 8.21 -2.47 -6.34
CA TYR A 172 8.89 -3.71 -6.01
C TYR A 172 8.91 -4.03 -4.52
N TYR A 173 9.13 -3.05 -3.67
CA TYR A 173 9.39 -3.25 -2.25
C TYR A 173 8.37 -2.53 -1.36
N GLN A 174 8.34 -2.95 -0.11
CA GLN A 174 7.64 -2.26 0.96
C GLN A 174 8.67 -1.69 1.93
N VAL A 175 8.44 -0.46 2.37
CA VAL A 175 9.08 0.10 3.54
C VAL A 175 8.34 -0.51 4.73
N ASN A 176 8.75 -1.65 5.21
CA ASN A 176 8.01 -2.44 6.18
C ASN A 176 8.75 -2.49 7.53
N PRO A 177 8.79 -1.39 8.29
CA PRO A 177 9.41 -1.40 9.60
C PRO A 177 8.62 -2.31 10.55
N GLU A 178 9.31 -2.86 11.52
CA GLU A 178 8.66 -3.54 12.61
C GLU A 178 7.74 -2.56 13.36
N PHE A 179 6.64 -3.08 13.91
CA PHE A 179 5.75 -2.30 14.74
C PHE A 179 6.47 -1.91 16.03
N ILE A 180 6.62 -0.60 16.27
CA ILE A 180 7.27 -0.08 17.47
C ILE A 180 6.20 0.09 18.55
N ARG A 181 6.25 -0.77 19.53
CA ARG A 181 5.37 -0.72 20.71
C ARG A 181 5.94 0.14 21.80
N THR A 182 5.08 0.81 22.56
CA THR A 182 5.43 1.45 23.81
C THR A 182 5.28 0.48 24.97
N CYS A 183 5.93 0.76 26.11
CA CYS A 183 5.77 -0.05 27.35
C CYS A 183 4.37 0.13 27.98
N ASP A 184 3.66 1.19 27.61
CA ASP A 184 2.32 1.52 28.10
C ASP A 184 1.27 1.23 27.01
N LYS A 185 0.43 0.22 27.25
CA LYS A 185 -0.64 -0.17 26.31
C LYS A 185 -1.62 0.96 25.99
N SER A 186 -1.84 1.91 26.91
CA SER A 186 -2.72 3.06 26.65
C SER A 186 -2.16 3.98 25.58
N LYS A 187 -0.84 4.02 25.43
CA LYS A 187 -0.13 4.76 24.38
C LYS A 187 -0.14 4.01 23.04
N ASP A 188 -0.14 2.69 23.09
CA ASP A 188 -0.32 1.84 21.90
C ASP A 188 -1.75 1.94 21.34
N TYR A 189 -2.76 2.04 22.24
CA TYR A 189 -4.18 2.08 21.90
C TYR A 189 -4.85 3.41 22.30
N PRO A 190 -4.47 4.53 21.70
CA PRO A 190 -4.94 5.84 22.12
C PRO A 190 -6.43 6.04 21.77
N SER A 191 -7.16 6.80 22.60
CA SER A 191 -8.55 7.19 22.29
C SER A 191 -8.65 8.10 21.05
N THR A 192 -7.61 8.89 20.79
CA THR A 192 -7.48 9.78 19.62
C THR A 192 -6.15 9.59 18.93
N THR A 193 -5.11 10.27 19.41
CA THR A 193 -3.75 10.24 18.85
C THR A 193 -2.74 10.22 19.99
N TYR A 194 -1.62 9.57 19.75
CA TYR A 194 -0.45 9.62 20.62
C TYR A 194 0.83 9.64 19.78
N GLN A 195 1.63 10.69 19.94
CA GLN A 195 2.94 10.79 19.31
C GLN A 195 3.94 9.93 20.07
N VAL A 196 4.42 8.86 19.46
CA VAL A 196 5.35 7.90 20.06
C VAL A 196 6.75 8.50 20.15
N ALA A 197 7.26 9.02 19.03
CA ALA A 197 8.61 9.59 18.96
C ALA A 197 8.77 10.51 17.74
N THR A 198 9.83 11.33 17.81
CA THR A 198 10.37 12.10 16.68
C THR A 198 11.86 11.80 16.56
N TYR A 199 12.36 11.81 15.32
CA TYR A 199 13.74 11.46 15.02
C TYR A 199 14.39 12.45 14.07
N THR A 200 15.67 12.64 14.24
CA THR A 200 16.56 13.24 13.23
C THR A 200 17.09 12.14 12.29
N GLN A 201 17.76 12.52 11.22
CA GLN A 201 18.39 11.56 10.32
C GLN A 201 19.42 10.67 11.04
N SER A 202 20.12 11.20 12.05
CA SER A 202 21.13 10.46 12.82
C SER A 202 20.57 9.55 13.90
N SER A 203 19.34 9.81 14.37
CA SER A 203 18.69 9.05 15.45
C SER A 203 17.55 8.16 14.98
N THR A 204 17.28 8.12 13.68
CA THR A 204 16.16 7.37 13.13
C THR A 204 16.31 5.86 13.33
N PRO A 205 15.22 5.14 13.68
CA PRO A 205 15.26 3.69 13.75
C PRO A 205 15.35 3.04 12.37
N MET A 206 15.04 3.78 11.30
CA MET A 206 15.05 3.26 9.94
C MET A 206 15.35 4.36 8.93
N SER A 207 16.37 4.11 8.11
CA SER A 207 16.65 4.87 6.89
C SER A 207 16.52 3.96 5.68
N PHE A 208 16.12 4.53 4.55
CA PHE A 208 16.07 3.79 3.29
C PHE A 208 16.43 4.70 2.12
N ARG A 209 16.91 4.08 1.04
CA ARG A 209 17.34 4.79 -0.17
C ARG A 209 16.84 4.06 -1.40
N ASN A 210 16.40 4.83 -2.38
CA ASN A 210 16.12 4.36 -3.72
C ASN A 210 17.26 4.78 -4.64
N ARG A 211 18.14 3.83 -4.97
CA ARG A 211 19.25 4.04 -5.89
C ARG A 211 18.90 3.45 -7.25
N ILE A 212 18.75 4.30 -8.26
CA ILE A 212 18.38 3.93 -9.62
C ILE A 212 19.49 4.30 -10.57
N ALA A 213 19.99 3.31 -11.29
CA ALA A 213 20.98 3.47 -12.33
C ALA A 213 20.30 3.63 -13.70
N TYR A 214 20.72 4.59 -14.51
CA TYR A 214 20.14 4.82 -15.82
C TYR A 214 21.14 5.42 -16.81
N GLY A 215 20.83 5.36 -18.09
CA GLY A 215 21.61 5.95 -19.16
C GLY A 215 20.78 6.17 -20.42
N PHE A 216 21.43 6.62 -21.51
CA PHE A 216 20.76 6.89 -22.79
C PHE A 216 21.02 5.79 -23.83
N THR A 217 21.76 4.76 -23.48
CA THR A 217 22.04 3.61 -24.33
C THR A 217 21.66 2.31 -23.64
N LYS A 218 21.17 1.33 -24.40
CA LYS A 218 20.65 0.08 -23.84
C LYS A 218 21.74 -0.84 -23.28
N ASN A 219 22.93 -0.82 -23.86
CA ASN A 219 23.95 -1.84 -23.64
C ASN A 219 25.15 -1.35 -22.83
N GLU A 220 25.13 -0.13 -22.34
CA GLU A 220 26.21 0.43 -21.57
C GLU A 220 25.97 0.31 -20.06
N VAL A 221 27.05 0.26 -19.30
CA VAL A 221 26.98 0.44 -17.86
C VAL A 221 26.33 1.80 -17.62
N ALA A 222 25.31 1.82 -16.76
CA ALA A 222 24.63 3.06 -16.44
C ALA A 222 25.64 4.05 -15.84
N ASP A 223 25.80 5.20 -16.48
CA ASP A 223 26.73 6.26 -16.10
C ASP A 223 26.09 7.28 -15.13
N LYS A 224 24.78 7.27 -15.04
CA LYS A 224 23.99 8.19 -14.21
C LYS A 224 23.23 7.45 -13.13
N HIS A 225 23.09 8.11 -11.97
CA HIS A 225 22.36 7.57 -10.84
C HIS A 225 21.43 8.60 -10.25
N ILE A 226 20.27 8.10 -9.79
CA ILE A 226 19.36 8.79 -8.88
C ILE A 226 19.55 8.15 -7.52
N ASP A 227 19.90 8.94 -6.51
CA ASP A 227 20.00 8.50 -5.12
C ASP A 227 19.05 9.33 -4.27
N ASN A 228 17.89 8.76 -3.92
CA ASN A 228 16.94 9.44 -3.04
C ASN A 228 16.96 8.79 -1.66
N ASP A 229 17.40 9.58 -0.67
CA ASP A 229 17.54 9.15 0.72
C ASP A 229 16.32 9.57 1.54
N PHE A 230 15.85 8.65 2.36
CA PHE A 230 14.70 8.82 3.24
C PHE A 230 14.99 8.28 4.63
N TRP A 231 14.34 8.86 5.65
CA TRP A 231 14.35 8.31 7.00
C TRP A 231 13.01 8.55 7.70
N ILE A 232 12.70 7.68 8.67
CA ILE A 232 11.55 7.90 9.54
C ILE A 232 11.87 9.06 10.48
N SER A 233 11.08 10.13 10.38
CA SER A 233 11.24 11.34 11.21
C SER A 233 10.24 11.44 12.36
N GLY A 234 9.17 10.62 12.33
CA GLY A 234 8.17 10.60 13.39
C GLY A 234 7.32 9.34 13.37
N ILE A 235 6.79 9.00 14.54
CA ILE A 235 5.86 7.89 14.70
C ILE A 235 4.70 8.37 15.57
N THR A 236 3.46 8.14 15.07
CA THR A 236 2.25 8.54 15.78
C THR A 236 1.20 7.44 15.68
N ASN A 237 0.64 7.04 16.82
CA ASN A 237 -0.46 6.09 16.90
C ASN A 237 -1.81 6.83 16.82
N TYR A 238 -2.73 6.34 16.02
CA TYR A 238 -4.07 6.90 15.81
C TYR A 238 -5.14 5.84 16.08
N SER A 239 -6.22 6.25 16.75
CA SER A 239 -7.46 5.48 16.69
C SER A 239 -8.08 5.58 15.30
N GLN A 240 -8.91 4.62 14.91
CA GLN A 240 -9.60 4.64 13.61
C GLN A 240 -10.40 5.94 13.41
N LYS A 241 -11.09 6.41 14.45
CA LYS A 241 -11.87 7.65 14.41
C LYS A 241 -11.01 8.88 14.16
N ALA A 242 -9.80 8.91 14.72
CA ALA A 242 -8.86 10.01 14.52
C ALA A 242 -8.21 9.97 13.13
N ALA A 243 -7.94 8.78 12.59
CA ALA A 243 -7.26 8.60 11.31
C ALA A 243 -8.19 8.76 10.10
N THR A 244 -9.50 8.44 10.24
CA THR A 244 -10.43 8.35 9.12
C THR A 244 -11.64 9.26 9.30
N GLU A 245 -12.29 9.56 8.18
CA GLU A 245 -13.59 10.22 8.14
C GLU A 245 -14.56 9.49 7.19
N ASN A 246 -15.85 9.65 7.44
CA ASN A 246 -16.84 9.18 6.49
C ASN A 246 -16.99 10.22 5.38
N TYR A 247 -17.09 9.76 4.15
CA TYR A 247 -17.40 10.61 3.02
C TYR A 247 -18.67 10.14 2.31
N LYS A 248 -19.31 11.08 1.63
CA LYS A 248 -20.44 10.84 0.74
C LYS A 248 -20.27 11.75 -0.45
N ASP A 249 -19.67 11.23 -1.50
CA ASP A 249 -19.47 11.96 -2.73
C ASP A 249 -20.69 11.78 -3.64
N LYS A 250 -21.19 12.87 -4.18
CA LYS A 250 -22.25 12.86 -5.21
C LYS A 250 -21.55 12.94 -6.56
N THR A 251 -21.78 11.94 -7.38
CA THR A 251 -21.28 11.89 -8.76
C THR A 251 -22.45 11.90 -9.71
N GLU A 252 -22.28 12.57 -10.85
CA GLU A 252 -23.22 12.51 -11.96
C GLU A 252 -22.46 12.04 -13.19
N CYS A 253 -22.92 10.97 -13.80
CA CYS A 253 -22.33 10.40 -15.00
C CYS A 253 -23.44 10.11 -16.00
N TYR A 254 -23.39 10.73 -17.18
CA TYR A 254 -24.41 10.60 -18.23
C TYR A 254 -25.86 10.87 -17.73
N GLY A 255 -26.04 11.89 -16.88
CA GLY A 255 -27.35 12.24 -16.32
C GLY A 255 -27.81 11.33 -15.18
N ILE A 256 -27.06 10.30 -14.81
CA ILE A 256 -27.37 9.40 -13.68
C ILE A 256 -26.67 9.92 -12.43
N LYS A 257 -27.50 10.31 -11.45
CA LYS A 257 -26.99 10.74 -10.13
C LYS A 257 -26.66 9.52 -9.29
N SER A 258 -25.42 9.41 -8.88
CA SER A 258 -24.91 8.38 -7.97
C SER A 258 -24.38 9.01 -6.69
N SER A 259 -24.38 8.25 -5.59
CA SER A 259 -23.70 8.65 -4.37
C SER A 259 -22.82 7.52 -3.88
N GLU A 260 -21.52 7.77 -3.81
CA GLU A 260 -20.56 6.87 -3.18
C GLU A 260 -20.39 7.26 -1.71
N LYS A 261 -20.46 6.28 -0.82
CA LYS A 261 -20.24 6.45 0.62
C LYS A 261 -19.14 5.52 1.05
N GLY A 262 -18.27 5.99 1.92
CA GLY A 262 -17.17 5.18 2.43
C GLY A 262 -16.41 5.85 3.55
N LYS A 263 -15.26 5.27 3.88
CA LYS A 263 -14.28 5.86 4.78
C LYS A 263 -13.03 6.22 4.01
N ARG A 264 -12.46 7.39 4.27
CA ARG A 264 -11.18 7.81 3.74
C ARG A 264 -10.27 8.28 4.86
N PHE A 265 -8.96 8.25 4.63
CA PHE A 265 -8.00 8.79 5.57
C PHE A 265 -8.00 10.32 5.55
N LYS A 266 -7.98 10.94 6.74
CA LYS A 266 -7.78 12.39 6.92
C LYS A 266 -6.29 12.77 6.93
N ILE A 267 -5.44 11.80 7.31
CA ILE A 267 -4.04 12.00 7.68
C ILE A 267 -3.06 11.54 6.60
N GLY A 268 -3.58 11.01 5.48
CA GLY A 268 -2.77 10.47 4.39
C GLY A 268 -2.02 11.56 3.64
N THR A 269 -0.69 11.41 3.50
CA THR A 269 0.16 12.25 2.66
C THR A 269 1.22 11.39 1.98
N PRO A 270 1.77 11.80 0.83
CA PRO A 270 2.82 11.05 0.14
C PRO A 270 4.10 10.81 0.96
N SER A 271 4.35 11.65 1.97
CA SER A 271 5.49 11.55 2.87
C SER A 271 5.22 10.71 4.13
N LYS A 272 4.15 9.93 4.14
CA LYS A 272 3.78 9.07 5.27
C LYS A 272 3.41 7.69 4.78
N PHE A 273 3.51 6.71 5.66
CA PHE A 273 2.89 5.40 5.50
C PHE A 273 2.36 4.93 6.85
N TYR A 274 1.55 3.87 6.84
CA TYR A 274 0.96 3.37 8.08
C TYR A 274 1.07 1.87 8.21
N LYS A 275 0.94 1.40 9.43
CA LYS A 275 0.72 0.00 9.77
C LYS A 275 -0.59 -0.14 10.53
N LEU A 276 -1.47 -0.98 10.01
CA LEU A 276 -2.73 -1.31 10.66
C LEU A 276 -2.49 -2.34 11.76
N TYR A 277 -3.09 -2.15 12.93
CA TYR A 277 -3.09 -3.11 14.02
C TYR A 277 -4.42 -3.07 14.79
N MET A 278 -4.61 -4.06 15.64
CA MET A 278 -5.84 -4.23 16.43
C MET A 278 -5.49 -4.38 17.90
N ASP A 279 -6.40 -3.95 18.75
CA ASP A 279 -6.41 -4.34 20.17
C ASP A 279 -6.88 -5.79 20.25
N GLU A 280 -6.01 -6.68 20.70
CA GLU A 280 -6.33 -8.10 20.87
C GLU A 280 -7.15 -8.38 22.14
N GLY A 281 -7.46 -7.33 22.94
CA GLY A 281 -8.16 -7.45 24.21
C GLY A 281 -7.33 -8.14 25.29
N ALA A 282 -7.84 -8.21 26.50
CA ALA A 282 -7.13 -8.75 27.67
C ALA A 282 -6.90 -10.29 27.66
N GLY A 283 -7.17 -10.97 26.53
CA GLY A 283 -7.07 -12.44 26.40
C GLY A 283 -6.16 -12.95 25.28
N GLY A 284 -5.57 -12.06 24.47
CA GLY A 284 -4.74 -12.48 23.34
C GLY A 284 -3.26 -12.54 23.71
N TYR A 285 -2.72 -13.71 23.99
CA TYR A 285 -1.29 -13.97 23.86
C TYR A 285 -0.99 -14.01 22.35
N GLY A 286 -0.59 -12.88 21.78
CA GLY A 286 -0.14 -12.81 20.41
C GLY A 286 1.09 -13.71 20.22
N THR A 287 0.93 -14.80 19.50
CA THR A 287 2.07 -15.57 18.99
C THR A 287 2.75 -14.75 17.92
N TYR A 288 3.88 -14.15 18.28
CA TYR A 288 4.80 -13.58 17.29
C TYR A 288 5.47 -14.74 16.56
N SER A 289 5.17 -14.90 15.28
CA SER A 289 6.08 -15.63 14.39
C SER A 289 7.35 -14.78 14.23
N LYS A 290 8.46 -15.33 14.69
CA LYS A 290 9.81 -14.79 14.47
C LYS A 290 10.17 -14.80 12.99
#